data_682b7497fb6b018ff6c176571ea6df44
#
_entry.id   682b7497fb6b018ff6c176571ea6df44
#
_cell.length_a   1.000
_cell.length_b   1.000
_cell.length_c   1.000
_cell.angle_alpha   90.00
_cell.angle_beta   90.00
_cell.angle_gamma   90.00
#
_symmetry.space_group_name_H-M   'P 1'
#
loop_
_entity.id
_entity.type
_entity.pdbx_description
1 polymer ?
#
loop_
_entity_poly.entity_id
_entity_poly.type
_entity_poly.pdbx_seq_one_letter_code
_entity_poly.pdbx_strand_id
1 'polypeptide(L)'
;MLWNLQKIRPVWTVNLQDLTQEEEDNQQAAGCQLFNPPLAHFITVASCGNVFACGAEDGKIRLFRVRGTRFEFERQLCGHNLGVSQVHFLNSLSHPYWLISGGNDAKILLWDLSEQILTDDKRPSTSSRQKSRVGCTMKKARGCKGTAHGAKDNNKNKNDYVLPKLSIDHGDKVNWISGVDIKGSKRILIADQSCQISMYNLGDV
;
A
#
# COMPACT_ATOMS: atom_id res chain seq x y z
N MET A 1 -0.30 -6.51 12.99
CA MET A 1 0.15 -6.38 14.40
C MET A 1 1.60 -6.80 14.50
N LEU A 2 2.47 -5.98 15.11
CA LEU A 2 3.87 -6.31 15.40
C LEU A 2 3.97 -6.80 16.85
N TRP A 3 4.63 -7.92 17.05
CA TRP A 3 4.83 -8.53 18.36
C TRP A 3 6.30 -8.50 18.78
N ASN A 4 6.56 -8.18 20.04
CA ASN A 4 7.84 -8.47 20.66
C ASN A 4 7.78 -9.88 21.27
N LEU A 5 8.45 -10.82 20.64
CA LEU A 5 8.40 -12.24 21.04
C LEU A 5 9.09 -12.48 22.39
N GLN A 6 10.09 -11.68 22.76
CA GLN A 6 10.75 -11.80 24.08
C GLN A 6 9.85 -11.34 25.23
N LYS A 7 9.02 -10.31 24.97
CA LYS A 7 8.10 -9.74 25.97
C LYS A 7 6.67 -10.25 25.82
N ILE A 8 6.41 -11.08 24.82
CA ILE A 8 5.09 -11.70 24.52
C ILE A 8 3.98 -10.64 24.54
N ARG A 9 4.21 -9.51 23.91
CA ARG A 9 3.24 -8.43 23.83
C ARG A 9 3.25 -7.74 22.46
N PRO A 10 2.10 -7.22 22.01
CA PRO A 10 2.06 -6.40 20.81
C PRO A 10 2.84 -5.09 21.05
N VAL A 11 3.60 -4.69 20.05
CA VAL A 11 4.36 -3.42 20.04
C VAL A 11 3.63 -2.39 19.17
N TRP A 12 2.98 -2.87 18.11
CA TRP A 12 2.29 -2.01 17.15
C TRP A 12 1.11 -2.77 16.51
N THR A 13 0.01 -2.06 16.30
CA THR A 13 -1.19 -2.58 15.65
C THR A 13 -1.74 -1.50 14.75
N VAL A 14 -2.21 -1.86 13.56
CA VAL A 14 -2.98 -1.01 12.66
C VAL A 14 -4.32 -1.69 12.39
N ASN A 15 -5.38 -0.91 12.38
CA ASN A 15 -6.68 -1.32 11.92
C ASN A 15 -6.83 -0.84 10.46
N LEU A 16 -7.12 -1.75 9.54
CA LEU A 16 -7.26 -1.40 8.12
C LEU A 16 -8.52 -0.56 7.85
N GLN A 17 -9.52 -0.63 8.72
CA GLN A 17 -10.73 0.20 8.61
C GLN A 17 -10.42 1.68 8.79
N ASP A 18 -9.51 2.01 9.72
CA ASP A 18 -9.16 3.41 10.01
C ASP A 18 -8.49 4.07 8.80
N LEU A 19 -7.79 3.27 7.97
CA LEU A 19 -7.13 3.74 6.75
C LEU A 19 -8.10 3.98 5.58
N THR A 20 -9.32 3.44 5.63
CA THR A 20 -10.32 3.64 4.58
C THR A 20 -11.15 4.89 4.81
N GLN A 21 -11.35 5.30 6.06
CA GLN A 21 -12.20 6.45 6.42
C GLN A 21 -11.59 7.80 6.00
N GLU A 22 -10.25 7.92 6.02
CA GLU A 22 -9.57 9.16 5.60
C GLU A 22 -9.71 9.46 4.10
N GLU A 23 -10.11 8.47 3.28
CA GLU A 23 -10.25 8.62 1.83
C GLU A 23 -11.70 8.84 1.37
N GLU A 24 -12.70 8.36 2.12
CA GLU A 24 -14.12 8.51 1.78
C GLU A 24 -14.57 9.99 1.89
N ASP A 25 -13.94 10.79 2.73
CA ASP A 25 -14.20 12.22 2.84
C ASP A 25 -13.76 13.02 1.58
N ASN A 26 -12.96 12.42 0.68
CA ASN A 26 -12.43 13.07 -0.51
C ASN A 26 -12.98 12.55 -1.85
N GLN A 27 -13.76 11.47 -1.88
CA GLN A 27 -14.28 10.91 -3.11
C GLN A 27 -15.73 10.46 -2.99
N GLN A 28 -16.66 11.33 -3.40
CA GLN A 28 -17.96 10.90 -3.90
C GLN A 28 -17.75 10.15 -5.22
N ALA A 29 -17.37 8.90 -5.17
CA ALA A 29 -17.25 8.05 -6.35
C ALA A 29 -17.72 6.63 -6.06
N ALA A 30 -18.89 6.35 -6.66
CA ALA A 30 -19.34 5.05 -7.15
C ALA A 30 -19.20 3.83 -6.22
N GLY A 31 -20.19 3.61 -5.34
CA GLY A 31 -20.96 2.39 -5.31
C GLY A 31 -20.29 1.03 -5.15
N CYS A 32 -19.21 0.90 -4.39
CA CYS A 32 -18.85 -0.38 -3.78
C CYS A 32 -18.92 -0.23 -2.27
N GLN A 33 -20.13 -0.25 -1.73
CA GLN A 33 -20.32 -0.52 -0.30
C GLN A 33 -19.92 -1.97 -0.07
N LEU A 34 -18.67 -2.19 0.29
CA LEU A 34 -18.25 -3.45 0.88
C LEU A 34 -18.92 -3.54 2.26
N PHE A 35 -19.93 -4.39 2.36
CA PHE A 35 -20.63 -4.67 3.61
C PHE A 35 -19.72 -5.30 4.68
N ASN A 36 -18.51 -5.72 4.30
CA ASN A 36 -17.54 -6.34 5.19
C ASN A 36 -16.34 -5.42 5.42
N PRO A 37 -15.80 -5.39 6.63
CA PRO A 37 -14.55 -4.68 6.90
C PRO A 37 -13.41 -5.24 6.02
N PRO A 38 -12.39 -4.41 5.70
CA PRO A 38 -11.25 -4.85 4.89
C PRO A 38 -10.40 -5.87 5.65
N LEU A 39 -10.77 -7.15 5.58
CA LEU A 39 -10.04 -8.22 6.23
C LEU A 39 -8.68 -8.39 5.56
N ALA A 40 -7.61 -8.47 6.38
CA ALA A 40 -6.27 -8.77 5.90
C ALA A 40 -6.15 -10.25 5.54
N HIS A 41 -5.79 -10.56 4.29
CA HIS A 41 -5.64 -11.94 3.82
C HIS A 41 -4.20 -12.40 3.83
N PHE A 42 -3.29 -11.58 3.33
CA PHE A 42 -1.91 -11.96 3.20
C PHE A 42 -0.96 -10.78 3.42
N ILE A 43 0.21 -11.07 3.99
CA ILE A 43 1.28 -10.09 4.22
C ILE A 43 2.58 -10.64 3.64
N THR A 44 3.29 -9.80 2.92
CA THR A 44 4.63 -10.08 2.39
C THR A 44 5.59 -8.94 2.71
N VAL A 45 6.86 -9.26 2.87
CA VAL A 45 7.92 -8.29 3.18
C VAL A 45 8.92 -8.27 2.03
N ALA A 46 9.30 -7.08 1.58
CA ALA A 46 10.37 -6.93 0.60
C ALA A 46 11.71 -7.42 1.17
N SER A 47 12.59 -7.96 0.32
CA SER A 47 13.88 -8.53 0.77
C SER A 47 14.79 -7.52 1.49
N CYS A 48 14.63 -6.22 1.22
CA CYS A 48 15.34 -5.17 1.95
C CYS A 48 14.82 -4.95 3.38
N GLY A 49 13.69 -5.57 3.77
CA GLY A 49 13.11 -5.51 5.12
C GLY A 49 12.49 -4.19 5.53
N ASN A 50 12.46 -3.18 4.66
CA ASN A 50 11.98 -1.83 4.98
C ASN A 50 10.55 -1.53 4.51
N VAL A 51 9.97 -2.41 3.68
CA VAL A 51 8.61 -2.28 3.15
C VAL A 51 7.89 -3.62 3.27
N PHE A 52 6.62 -3.58 3.63
CA PHE A 52 5.73 -4.73 3.53
C PHE A 52 4.41 -4.35 2.87
N ALA A 53 3.77 -5.34 2.26
CA ALA A 53 2.49 -5.21 1.58
C ALA A 53 1.46 -6.12 2.26
N CYS A 54 0.22 -5.63 2.35
CA CYS A 54 -0.92 -6.38 2.87
C CYS A 54 -2.05 -6.37 1.83
N GLY A 55 -2.43 -7.55 1.34
CA GLY A 55 -3.62 -7.75 0.53
C GLY A 55 -4.86 -7.93 1.40
N ALA A 56 -5.98 -7.33 1.02
CA ALA A 56 -7.20 -7.32 1.81
C ALA A 56 -8.46 -7.65 0.99
N GLU A 57 -9.54 -7.95 1.70
CA GLU A 57 -10.84 -8.34 1.12
C GLU A 57 -11.48 -7.24 0.28
N ASP A 58 -11.14 -5.98 0.54
CA ASP A 58 -11.66 -4.84 -0.21
C ASP A 58 -10.99 -4.62 -1.60
N GLY A 59 -10.19 -5.59 -2.07
CA GLY A 59 -9.49 -5.52 -3.35
C GLY A 59 -8.29 -4.58 -3.36
N LYS A 60 -7.93 -4.01 -2.23
CA LYS A 60 -6.81 -3.08 -2.10
C LYS A 60 -5.58 -3.76 -1.51
N ILE A 61 -4.42 -3.29 -1.95
CA ILE A 61 -3.13 -3.68 -1.38
C ILE A 61 -2.57 -2.47 -0.64
N ARG A 62 -2.28 -2.60 0.63
CA ARG A 62 -1.74 -1.52 1.46
C ARG A 62 -0.25 -1.72 1.68
N LEU A 63 0.51 -0.66 1.38
CA LEU A 63 1.96 -0.63 1.57
C LEU A 63 2.29 0.10 2.87
N PHE A 64 3.22 -0.47 3.60
CA PHE A 64 3.72 0.07 4.86
C PHE A 64 5.23 0.11 4.84
N ARG A 65 5.79 1.20 5.38
CA ARG A 65 7.23 1.37 5.53
C ARG A 65 7.65 1.14 6.98
N VAL A 66 8.75 0.46 7.16
CA VAL A 66 9.36 0.25 8.48
C VAL A 66 10.25 1.45 8.81
N ARG A 67 9.93 2.16 9.90
CA ARG A 67 10.74 3.25 10.42
C ARG A 67 11.11 2.96 11.89
N GLY A 68 12.31 2.44 12.08
CA GLY A 68 12.76 1.98 13.39
C GLY A 68 11.87 0.87 13.95
N THR A 69 11.10 1.15 14.99
CA THR A 69 10.20 0.18 15.65
C THR A 69 8.72 0.38 15.25
N ARG A 70 8.43 1.26 14.32
CA ARG A 70 7.07 1.57 13.88
C ARG A 70 6.89 1.25 12.42
N PHE A 71 5.64 0.99 12.03
CA PHE A 71 5.22 0.89 10.65
C PHE A 71 4.34 2.09 10.33
N GLU A 72 4.65 2.76 9.24
CA GLU A 72 3.88 3.89 8.74
C GLU A 72 3.15 3.44 7.47
N PHE A 73 1.87 3.76 7.38
CA PHE A 73 1.12 3.59 6.14
C PHE A 73 1.72 4.51 5.09
N GLU A 74 2.02 3.97 3.93
CA GLU A 74 2.64 4.71 2.85
C GLU A 74 1.63 5.03 1.76
N ARG A 75 0.97 4.01 1.25
CA ARG A 75 -0.07 4.14 0.21
C ARG A 75 -0.87 2.87 0.02
N GLN A 76 -1.90 2.97 -0.81
CA GLN A 76 -2.64 1.83 -1.31
C GLN A 76 -2.50 1.69 -2.82
N LEU A 77 -2.59 0.44 -3.30
CA LEU A 77 -2.66 0.08 -4.71
C LEU A 77 -4.07 -0.41 -4.99
N CYS A 78 -4.67 0.10 -6.06
CA CYS A 78 -6.00 -0.26 -6.52
C CYS A 78 -5.90 -0.88 -7.91
N GLY A 79 -6.46 -2.07 -8.10
CA GLY A 79 -6.41 -2.77 -9.38
C GLY A 79 -7.26 -4.04 -9.40
N HIS A 80 -7.48 -4.66 -8.24
CA HIS A 80 -8.41 -5.78 -8.11
C HIS A 80 -9.84 -5.28 -7.86
N ASN A 81 -10.81 -5.97 -8.46
CA ASN A 81 -12.24 -5.69 -8.29
C ASN A 81 -12.86 -6.47 -7.13
N LEU A 82 -12.20 -7.54 -6.69
CA LEU A 82 -12.58 -8.39 -5.57
C LEU A 82 -11.40 -8.55 -4.63
N GLY A 83 -11.60 -9.25 -3.51
CA GLY A 83 -10.58 -9.45 -2.49
C GLY A 83 -9.24 -9.96 -3.05
N VAL A 84 -8.16 -9.40 -2.54
CA VAL A 84 -6.78 -9.82 -2.86
C VAL A 84 -6.44 -11.03 -1.99
N SER A 85 -6.35 -12.19 -2.61
CA SER A 85 -6.06 -13.44 -1.90
C SER A 85 -4.59 -13.58 -1.51
N GLN A 86 -3.69 -13.08 -2.37
CA GLN A 86 -2.26 -13.25 -2.21
C GLN A 86 -1.49 -12.03 -2.73
N VAL A 87 -0.42 -11.68 -2.02
CA VAL A 87 0.60 -10.71 -2.46
C VAL A 87 1.99 -11.29 -2.22
N HIS A 88 2.94 -11.03 -3.13
CA HIS A 88 4.30 -11.57 -2.99
C HIS A 88 5.33 -10.61 -3.60
N PHE A 89 6.42 -10.28 -2.86
CA PHE A 89 7.54 -9.57 -3.44
C PHE A 89 8.44 -10.53 -4.20
N LEU A 90 8.78 -10.17 -5.44
CA LEU A 90 9.61 -10.96 -6.34
C LEU A 90 11.09 -10.66 -6.13
N ASN A 91 11.72 -11.42 -5.26
CA ASN A 91 13.14 -11.21 -4.89
C ASN A 91 14.15 -11.56 -6.00
N SER A 92 13.69 -12.23 -7.05
CA SER A 92 14.52 -12.65 -8.20
C SER A 92 14.66 -11.58 -9.28
N LEU A 93 13.93 -10.46 -9.18
CA LEU A 93 13.97 -9.37 -10.15
C LEU A 93 15.07 -8.36 -9.85
N SER A 94 15.22 -7.37 -10.73
CA SER A 94 16.32 -6.38 -10.72
C SER A 94 16.42 -5.57 -9.43
N HIS A 95 15.31 -5.38 -8.73
CA HIS A 95 15.24 -4.69 -7.44
C HIS A 95 14.14 -5.29 -6.54
N PRO A 96 14.21 -5.06 -5.20
CA PRO A 96 13.35 -5.72 -4.23
C PRO A 96 11.89 -5.20 -4.20
N TYR A 97 11.54 -4.24 -5.05
CA TYR A 97 10.25 -3.54 -5.02
C TYR A 97 9.26 -4.00 -6.10
N TRP A 98 9.57 -5.11 -6.76
CA TRP A 98 8.60 -5.78 -7.61
C TRP A 98 7.62 -6.58 -6.76
N LEU A 99 6.32 -6.26 -6.88
CA LEU A 99 5.25 -6.94 -6.18
C LEU A 99 4.32 -7.60 -7.18
N ILE A 100 3.89 -8.81 -6.89
CA ILE A 100 2.83 -9.49 -7.62
C ILE A 100 1.66 -9.74 -6.69
N SER A 101 0.45 -9.64 -7.22
CA SER A 101 -0.78 -9.90 -6.48
C SER A 101 -1.74 -10.76 -7.28
N GLY A 102 -2.52 -11.58 -6.60
CA GLY A 102 -3.61 -12.36 -7.15
C GLY A 102 -4.89 -12.14 -6.35
N GLY A 103 -6.01 -12.13 -7.05
CA GLY A 103 -7.29 -11.81 -6.46
C GLY A 103 -8.37 -12.87 -6.72
N ASN A 104 -9.46 -12.69 -5.98
CA ASN A 104 -10.70 -13.46 -6.19
C ASN A 104 -11.37 -13.10 -7.53
N ASP A 105 -10.93 -12.01 -8.17
CA ASP A 105 -11.37 -11.54 -9.48
C ASP A 105 -10.65 -12.23 -10.65
N ALA A 106 -9.94 -13.33 -10.38
CA ALA A 106 -9.18 -14.11 -11.34
C ALA A 106 -8.06 -13.34 -12.06
N LYS A 107 -7.62 -12.20 -11.50
CA LYS A 107 -6.54 -11.39 -12.06
C LYS A 107 -5.23 -11.58 -11.31
N ILE A 108 -4.14 -11.45 -12.06
CA ILE A 108 -2.79 -11.37 -11.54
C ILE A 108 -2.22 -10.03 -11.98
N LEU A 109 -1.75 -9.23 -11.03
CA LEU A 109 -1.21 -7.90 -11.29
C LEU A 109 0.24 -7.83 -10.85
N LEU A 110 1.08 -7.27 -11.72
CA LEU A 110 2.50 -7.01 -11.43
C LEU A 110 2.71 -5.51 -11.24
N TRP A 111 3.37 -5.13 -10.15
CA TRP A 111 3.59 -3.76 -9.73
C TRP A 111 5.09 -3.48 -9.62
N ASP A 112 5.51 -2.34 -10.17
CA ASP A 112 6.84 -1.78 -9.95
C ASP A 112 6.70 -0.60 -8.97
N LEU A 113 7.25 -0.76 -7.78
CA LEU A 113 7.16 0.22 -6.70
C LEU A 113 8.47 1.01 -6.52
N SER A 114 9.44 0.85 -7.41
CA SER A 114 10.78 1.45 -7.27
C SER A 114 10.75 2.97 -7.23
N GLU A 115 10.03 3.61 -8.15
CA GLU A 115 9.96 5.06 -8.23
C GLU A 115 9.30 5.67 -6.99
N GLN A 116 8.24 5.02 -6.49
CA GLN A 116 7.46 5.50 -5.36
C GLN A 116 8.24 5.39 -4.04
N ILE A 117 8.98 4.30 -3.87
CA ILE A 117 9.72 4.04 -2.64
C ILE A 117 11.01 4.87 -2.58
N LEU A 118 11.72 5.01 -3.71
CA LEU A 118 13.00 5.73 -3.79
C LEU A 118 12.84 7.25 -3.68
N THR A 119 11.70 7.81 -4.09
CA THR A 119 11.46 9.27 -3.99
C THR A 119 11.23 9.73 -2.56
N ASP A 120 10.65 8.90 -1.71
CA ASP A 120 10.37 9.25 -0.32
C ASP A 120 11.61 9.18 0.58
N ASP A 121 12.61 8.37 0.24
CA ASP A 121 13.89 8.33 0.97
C ASP A 121 14.71 9.64 0.81
N LYS A 122 14.40 10.46 -0.19
CA LYS A 122 15.06 11.76 -0.44
C LYS A 122 14.39 12.94 0.27
N ARG A 123 13.27 12.76 0.98
CA ARG A 123 12.65 13.82 1.77
C ARG A 123 13.39 13.97 3.09
N PRO A 124 14.03 15.15 3.37
CA PRO A 124 14.62 15.39 4.67
C PRO A 124 13.51 15.40 5.73
N SER A 125 13.71 14.62 6.79
CA SER A 125 12.82 14.59 7.95
C SER A 125 12.85 15.95 8.66
N THR A 126 11.95 16.86 8.30
CA THR A 126 11.71 18.09 9.06
C THR A 126 10.93 17.73 10.32
N SER A 127 11.62 17.25 11.33
CA SER A 127 11.08 17.17 12.69
C SER A 127 11.03 18.57 13.28
N SER A 128 10.01 19.35 13.00
CA SER A 128 9.70 20.55 13.75
C SER A 128 9.10 20.14 15.11
N ARG A 129 9.95 20.07 16.13
CA ARG A 129 9.54 20.08 17.53
C ARG A 129 8.83 21.41 17.80
N GLN A 130 7.53 21.49 17.62
CA GLN A 130 6.74 22.54 18.24
C GLN A 130 6.59 22.22 19.73
N LYS A 131 7.39 22.88 20.54
CA LYS A 131 7.15 23.02 21.97
C LYS A 131 5.94 23.94 22.13
N SER A 132 4.79 23.38 22.45
CA SER A 132 3.64 24.15 22.92
C SER A 132 3.95 24.68 24.33
N ARG A 133 4.29 25.96 24.42
CA ARG A 133 4.20 26.71 25.66
C ARG A 133 2.75 27.16 25.83
N VAL A 134 2.09 26.60 26.81
CA VAL A 134 0.85 27.13 27.37
C VAL A 134 1.16 28.48 28.03
N GLY A 135 0.55 29.52 27.51
CA GLY A 135 0.55 30.84 28.10
C GLY A 135 -0.82 31.48 27.90
N CYS A 136 -1.61 31.44 28.94
CA CYS A 136 -2.92 32.09 29.04
C CYS A 136 -2.73 33.60 29.17
N THR A 137 -3.31 34.42 28.27
CA THR A 137 -3.82 35.74 28.61
C THR A 137 -4.82 36.25 27.57
N MET A 138 -6.03 36.52 28.03
CA MET A 138 -7.09 37.29 27.33
C MET A 138 -6.65 38.71 27.06
N LYS A 139 -6.95 39.26 25.88
CA LYS A 139 -7.51 40.64 25.75
C LYS A 139 -8.24 40.84 24.42
N LYS A 140 -9.41 41.48 24.54
CA LYS A 140 -10.35 41.96 23.56
C LYS A 140 -9.76 43.07 22.67
N ALA A 141 -10.12 43.18 21.40
CA ALA A 141 -10.93 44.20 20.76
C ALA A 141 -10.57 44.47 19.28
N ARG A 142 -11.64 44.46 18.49
CA ARG A 142 -11.98 45.37 17.36
C ARG A 142 -11.06 45.57 16.19
N GLY A 143 -11.48 45.14 14.98
CA GLY A 143 -11.92 46.07 13.94
C GLY A 143 -11.03 46.17 12.71
N CYS A 144 -11.71 46.11 11.56
CA CYS A 144 -11.45 46.72 10.26
C CYS A 144 -10.73 45.88 9.17
N LYS A 145 -11.53 45.52 8.19
CA LYS A 145 -11.46 45.66 6.72
C LYS A 145 -10.08 45.86 6.09
N GLY A 146 -9.83 45.03 5.09
CA GLY A 146 -8.80 45.29 4.08
C GLY A 146 -8.69 44.13 3.08
N THR A 147 -9.21 44.34 1.91
CA THR A 147 -9.12 43.59 0.66
C THR A 147 -7.66 43.36 0.23
N ALA A 148 -7.34 42.20 -0.33
CA ALA A 148 -6.80 42.02 -1.68
C ALA A 148 -6.01 40.71 -1.86
N HIS A 149 -6.43 39.93 -2.83
CA HIS A 149 -5.72 39.14 -3.81
C HIS A 149 -4.33 38.57 -3.45
N GLY A 150 -4.25 37.29 -3.45
CA GLY A 150 -3.04 36.50 -3.52
C GLY A 150 -3.42 35.03 -3.70
N ALA A 151 -3.84 34.68 -4.92
CA ALA A 151 -4.01 33.29 -5.30
C ALA A 151 -2.62 32.64 -5.24
N LYS A 152 -2.40 31.79 -4.24
CA LYS A 152 -1.32 30.81 -4.26
C LYS A 152 -1.96 29.50 -4.62
N ASP A 153 -1.74 29.12 -5.87
CA ASP A 153 -1.96 27.80 -6.40
C ASP A 153 -1.24 26.76 -5.53
N ASN A 154 -1.94 26.17 -4.58
CA ASN A 154 -1.53 24.94 -3.94
C ASN A 154 -2.14 23.78 -4.72
N ASN A 155 -1.70 23.59 -5.96
CA ASN A 155 -1.96 22.40 -6.74
C ASN A 155 -1.03 21.29 -6.23
N LYS A 156 -1.39 20.63 -5.13
CA LYS A 156 -0.81 19.39 -4.62
C LYS A 156 -1.88 18.32 -4.47
N ASN A 157 -2.60 18.05 -5.55
CA ASN A 157 -3.38 16.83 -5.70
C ASN A 157 -2.91 16.11 -6.98
N LYS A 158 -1.66 15.67 -7.00
CA LYS A 158 -1.29 14.51 -7.77
C LYS A 158 -1.62 13.31 -6.88
N ASN A 159 -2.82 12.77 -7.03
CA ASN A 159 -3.10 11.39 -6.69
C ASN A 159 -2.22 10.55 -7.63
N ASP A 160 -1.01 10.22 -7.20
CA ASP A 160 -0.12 9.30 -7.89
C ASP A 160 -0.69 7.89 -7.70
N TYR A 161 -1.73 7.56 -8.50
CA TYR A 161 -2.21 6.18 -8.61
C TYR A 161 -1.10 5.36 -9.26
N VAL A 162 -0.57 4.42 -8.51
CA VAL A 162 0.34 3.43 -9.07
C VAL A 162 -0.50 2.46 -9.90
N LEU A 163 -0.22 2.41 -11.20
CA LEU A 163 -0.86 1.46 -12.10
C LEU A 163 -0.02 0.17 -12.17
N PRO A 164 -0.66 -1.00 -12.30
CA PRO A 164 0.07 -2.23 -12.52
C PRO A 164 0.82 -2.16 -13.86
N LYS A 165 2.04 -2.65 -13.88
CA LYS A 165 2.85 -2.77 -15.11
C LYS A 165 2.32 -3.86 -16.03
N LEU A 166 1.75 -4.91 -15.45
CA LEU A 166 1.17 -6.03 -16.18
C LEU A 166 -0.11 -6.49 -15.47
N SER A 167 -1.12 -6.80 -16.26
CA SER A 167 -2.36 -7.42 -15.81
C SER A 167 -2.62 -8.66 -16.64
N ILE A 168 -2.75 -9.81 -15.99
CA ILE A 168 -3.06 -11.10 -16.60
C ILE A 168 -4.44 -11.52 -16.15
N ASP A 169 -5.32 -11.83 -17.09
CA ASP A 169 -6.58 -12.51 -16.81
C ASP A 169 -6.29 -14.00 -16.73
N HIS A 170 -6.30 -14.55 -15.53
CA HIS A 170 -5.97 -15.96 -15.29
C HIS A 170 -7.17 -16.89 -15.53
N GLY A 171 -8.39 -16.34 -15.41
CA GLY A 171 -9.63 -17.08 -15.62
C GLY A 171 -10.21 -17.71 -14.36
N ASP A 172 -9.36 -18.15 -13.41
CA ASP A 172 -9.79 -18.77 -12.16
C ASP A 172 -9.28 -17.97 -10.95
N LYS A 173 -10.04 -18.06 -9.84
CA LYS A 173 -9.66 -17.43 -8.58
C LYS A 173 -8.27 -17.90 -8.15
N VAL A 174 -7.38 -16.94 -7.91
CA VAL A 174 -6.02 -17.20 -7.46
C VAL A 174 -6.01 -17.50 -5.96
N ASN A 175 -5.48 -18.67 -5.57
CA ASN A 175 -5.32 -19.06 -4.18
C ASN A 175 -3.91 -18.83 -3.66
N TRP A 176 -2.88 -19.02 -4.52
CA TRP A 176 -1.47 -18.91 -4.15
C TRP A 176 -0.61 -18.45 -5.31
N ILE A 177 0.36 -17.58 -5.03
CA ILE A 177 1.37 -17.11 -5.99
C ILE A 177 2.75 -17.26 -5.37
N SER A 178 3.71 -17.73 -6.17
CA SER A 178 5.12 -17.75 -5.79
C SER A 178 6.01 -17.39 -6.97
N GLY A 179 6.96 -16.50 -6.75
CA GLY A 179 8.02 -16.21 -7.72
C GLY A 179 9.18 -17.17 -7.52
N VAL A 180 9.65 -17.77 -8.61
CA VAL A 180 10.77 -18.72 -8.59
C VAL A 180 11.76 -18.39 -9.72
N ASP A 181 13.04 -18.69 -9.49
CA ASP A 181 14.05 -18.69 -10.53
C ASP A 181 14.40 -20.16 -10.86
N ILE A 182 14.14 -20.55 -12.09
CA ILE A 182 14.44 -21.90 -12.57
C ILE A 182 15.49 -21.78 -13.66
N LYS A 183 16.73 -22.10 -13.34
CA LYS A 183 17.87 -22.08 -14.27
C LYS A 183 18.05 -20.73 -14.98
N GLY A 184 17.91 -19.62 -14.23
CA GLY A 184 18.01 -18.26 -14.76
C GLY A 184 16.74 -17.73 -15.44
N SER A 185 15.69 -18.54 -15.56
CA SER A 185 14.36 -18.10 -16.02
C SER A 185 13.49 -17.72 -14.84
N LYS A 186 13.07 -16.47 -14.79
CA LYS A 186 12.17 -15.94 -13.75
C LYS A 186 10.74 -16.33 -14.07
N ARG A 187 10.09 -17.03 -13.17
CA ARG A 187 8.75 -17.57 -13.39
C ARG A 187 7.85 -17.30 -12.20
N ILE A 188 6.56 -17.27 -12.49
CA ILE A 188 5.49 -17.21 -11.48
C ILE A 188 4.78 -18.56 -11.52
N LEU A 189 4.64 -19.16 -10.34
CA LEU A 189 3.81 -20.34 -10.12
C LEU A 189 2.52 -19.90 -9.46
N ILE A 190 1.41 -20.45 -9.93
CA ILE A 190 0.07 -20.12 -9.45
C ILE A 190 -0.68 -21.40 -9.16
N ALA A 191 -1.28 -21.44 -7.97
CA ALA A 191 -2.32 -22.39 -7.63
C ALA A 191 -3.64 -21.63 -7.56
N ASP A 192 -4.64 -22.14 -8.24
CA ASP A 192 -5.98 -21.60 -8.34
C ASP A 192 -7.05 -22.56 -7.80
N GLN A 193 -8.28 -22.40 -8.20
CA GLN A 193 -9.37 -23.31 -7.83
C GLN A 193 -9.42 -24.60 -8.69
N SER A 194 -8.60 -24.70 -9.72
CA SER A 194 -8.52 -25.90 -10.56
C SER A 194 -7.64 -27.00 -9.92
N CYS A 195 -7.52 -28.12 -10.62
CA CYS A 195 -6.60 -29.21 -10.24
C CYS A 195 -5.20 -29.03 -10.86
N GLN A 196 -4.89 -27.85 -11.42
CA GLN A 196 -3.67 -27.59 -12.16
C GLN A 196 -2.80 -26.56 -11.45
N ILE A 197 -1.50 -26.60 -11.73
CA ILE A 197 -0.57 -25.53 -11.36
C ILE A 197 -0.21 -24.79 -12.66
N SER A 198 -0.49 -23.52 -12.69
CA SER A 198 -0.14 -22.66 -13.82
C SER A 198 1.24 -22.04 -13.62
N MET A 199 2.00 -21.92 -14.71
CA MET A 199 3.32 -21.32 -14.71
C MET A 199 3.43 -20.27 -15.80
N TYR A 200 3.80 -19.05 -15.41
CA TYR A 200 4.05 -17.94 -16.32
C TYR A 200 5.52 -17.57 -16.32
N ASN A 201 6.05 -17.28 -17.52
CA ASN A 201 7.41 -16.77 -17.67
C ASN A 201 7.35 -15.24 -17.64
N LEU A 202 8.13 -14.60 -16.75
CA LEU A 202 8.18 -13.15 -16.64
C LEU A 202 8.99 -12.48 -17.77
N GLY A 203 9.79 -13.25 -18.53
CA GLY A 203 10.67 -12.68 -19.52
C GLY A 203 11.75 -11.77 -18.89
N ASP A 204 12.22 -10.81 -19.68
CA ASP A 204 13.15 -9.77 -19.25
C ASP A 204 12.37 -8.52 -18.79
N VAL A 205 11.72 -8.63 -17.63
CA VAL A 205 11.03 -7.49 -16.98
C VAL A 205 12.04 -6.67 -16.20
#